data_fd34bd648214090424b14f4d1a351565
#
_entry.id   fd34bd648214090424b14f4d1a351565
#
_cell.length_a   1.000
_cell.length_b   1.000
_cell.length_c   1.000
_cell.angle_alpha   90.00
_cell.angle_beta   90.00
_cell.angle_gamma   90.00
#
_symmetry.space_group_name_H-M   'P 1'
#
loop_
_entity.id
_entity.type
_entity.pdbx_description
1 polymer ?
#
loop_
_entity_poly.entity_id
_entity_poly.type
_entity_poly.pdbx_seq_one_letter_code
_entity_poly.pdbx_strand_id
1 'polypeptide(L)'
;MTTVDATAGESGRPVAEEAPAAPVVGPMAGDPSIWGLASFIAGSVALGLALVGVVPFGVLGAPLAIILAATALGLLLSTIWAAAVGQSAVAAVFGIFGTFWLSYAVLVLGLDHNWFAIPVLAAVATVRLFLLTWLIIIVLLTLATLRLPSAFTAVFALVSLALLLLLLAWEQTSPLGVPSSSLLKAGGWVVLVFAAVGVYLFFSAAQAGTGGKALPLGPALMK
;
A
#
# COMPACT_ATOMS: atom_id res chain seq x y z
N MET A 1 65.58 18.63 -0.47
CA MET A 1 64.41 19.39 -0.95
C MET A 1 63.86 18.61 -2.15
N THR A 2 63.01 17.64 -1.85
CA THR A 2 62.47 16.67 -2.83
C THR A 2 60.95 16.86 -2.86
N THR A 3 60.49 17.43 -3.93
CA THR A 3 59.06 17.65 -4.21
C THR A 3 58.42 16.31 -4.58
N VAL A 4 57.41 15.89 -3.82
CA VAL A 4 56.57 14.72 -4.16
C VAL A 4 55.42 15.22 -5.02
N ASP A 5 55.39 14.75 -6.24
CA ASP A 5 54.37 15.01 -7.24
C ASP A 5 53.16 14.06 -6.95
N ALA A 6 52.05 14.63 -6.54
CA ALA A 6 50.81 13.89 -6.20
C ALA A 6 49.76 14.13 -7.30
N THR A 7 49.88 13.41 -8.42
CA THR A 7 48.80 13.28 -9.43
C THR A 7 48.60 11.83 -9.79
N ALA A 8 47.96 11.06 -8.93
CA ALA A 8 47.35 9.80 -9.31
C ALA A 8 45.86 10.05 -9.56
N GLY A 9 45.51 10.16 -10.86
CA GLY A 9 44.11 10.28 -11.27
C GLY A 9 43.31 9.02 -10.89
N GLU A 10 42.25 9.22 -10.18
CA GLU A 10 41.19 8.22 -10.02
C GLU A 10 40.55 7.97 -11.37
N SER A 11 41.05 6.96 -12.07
CA SER A 11 40.39 6.40 -13.24
C SER A 11 39.04 5.84 -12.79
N GLY A 12 37.95 6.48 -13.25
CA GLY A 12 36.60 6.00 -13.05
C GLY A 12 36.48 4.52 -13.44
N ARG A 13 36.27 3.67 -12.42
CA ARG A 13 35.83 2.30 -12.68
C ARG A 13 34.50 2.37 -13.44
N PRO A 14 34.37 1.69 -14.60
CA PRO A 14 33.07 1.54 -15.21
C PRO A 14 32.13 0.91 -14.18
N VAL A 15 30.98 1.52 -13.94
CA VAL A 15 29.89 0.88 -13.21
C VAL A 15 29.58 -0.39 -14.00
N ALA A 16 29.91 -1.53 -13.42
CA ALA A 16 29.61 -2.82 -14.03
C ALA A 16 28.09 -2.86 -14.23
N GLU A 17 27.66 -2.94 -15.48
CA GLU A 17 26.28 -3.17 -15.86
C GLU A 17 25.87 -4.48 -15.17
N GLU A 18 24.97 -4.38 -14.18
CA GLU A 18 24.53 -5.50 -13.38
C GLU A 18 23.88 -6.51 -14.33
N ALA A 19 24.51 -7.67 -14.52
CA ALA A 19 23.99 -8.70 -15.38
C ALA A 19 22.55 -9.06 -14.95
N PRO A 20 21.62 -9.32 -15.90
CA PRO A 20 20.26 -9.70 -15.58
C PRO A 20 20.27 -10.85 -14.57
N ALA A 21 19.57 -10.68 -13.45
CA ALA A 21 19.50 -11.70 -12.42
C ALA A 21 19.03 -13.02 -13.06
N ALA A 22 19.75 -14.10 -12.75
CA ALA A 22 19.38 -15.42 -13.24
C ALA A 22 17.94 -15.76 -12.78
N PRO A 23 17.15 -16.44 -13.65
CA PRO A 23 15.78 -16.80 -13.27
C PRO A 23 15.79 -17.65 -12.01
N VAL A 24 14.95 -17.26 -11.02
CA VAL A 24 14.79 -18.03 -9.78
C VAL A 24 14.16 -19.39 -10.14
N VAL A 25 14.89 -20.45 -9.92
CA VAL A 25 14.44 -21.83 -10.15
C VAL A 25 14.26 -22.51 -8.79
N GLY A 26 13.10 -23.10 -8.55
CA GLY A 26 12.83 -23.80 -7.29
C GLY A 26 11.39 -23.66 -6.82
N PRO A 27 11.06 -24.18 -5.63
CA PRO A 27 9.68 -24.18 -5.10
C PRO A 27 9.11 -22.77 -4.84
N MET A 28 9.96 -21.74 -4.78
CA MET A 28 9.53 -20.33 -4.65
C MET A 28 9.44 -19.61 -6.00
N ALA A 29 9.74 -20.27 -7.12
CA ALA A 29 9.59 -19.68 -8.44
C ALA A 29 8.12 -19.33 -8.71
N GLY A 30 7.86 -18.12 -9.20
CA GLY A 30 6.51 -17.64 -9.48
C GLY A 30 6.39 -16.12 -9.27
N ASP A 31 5.16 -15.62 -9.44
CA ASP A 31 4.85 -14.20 -9.27
C ASP A 31 4.07 -13.96 -7.96
N PRO A 32 4.73 -13.42 -6.93
CA PRO A 32 4.08 -13.09 -5.66
C PRO A 32 2.99 -12.02 -5.80
N SER A 33 2.98 -11.26 -6.92
CA SER A 33 1.99 -10.21 -7.16
C SER A 33 0.57 -10.77 -7.29
N ILE A 34 0.41 -12.01 -7.75
CA ILE A 34 -0.91 -12.63 -7.89
C ILE A 34 -1.59 -12.75 -6.51
N TRP A 35 -0.88 -13.25 -5.51
CA TRP A 35 -1.45 -13.35 -4.16
C TRP A 35 -1.52 -12.00 -3.46
N GLY A 36 -0.48 -11.18 -3.57
CA GLY A 36 -0.43 -9.86 -2.94
C GLY A 36 -1.55 -8.95 -3.41
N LEU A 37 -1.81 -8.89 -4.72
CA LEU A 37 -2.90 -8.08 -5.27
C LEU A 37 -4.28 -8.60 -4.84
N ALA A 38 -4.52 -9.92 -4.83
CA ALA A 38 -5.76 -10.49 -4.34
C ALA A 38 -6.02 -10.12 -2.86
N SER A 39 -4.98 -10.22 -2.03
CA SER A 39 -5.04 -9.84 -0.61
C SER A 39 -5.31 -8.34 -0.42
N PHE A 40 -4.67 -7.49 -1.20
CA PHE A 40 -4.90 -6.04 -1.22
C PHE A 40 -6.34 -5.68 -1.59
N ILE A 41 -6.88 -6.31 -2.64
CA ILE A 41 -8.25 -6.10 -3.11
C ILE A 41 -9.26 -6.48 -2.03
N ALA A 42 -9.07 -7.61 -1.35
CA ALA A 42 -10.00 -8.09 -0.33
C ALA A 42 -10.24 -7.05 0.78
N GLY A 43 -9.18 -6.50 1.37
CA GLY A 43 -9.30 -5.48 2.41
C GLY A 43 -9.80 -4.14 1.87
N SER A 44 -9.36 -3.77 0.68
CA SER A 44 -9.78 -2.52 0.04
C SER A 44 -11.28 -2.52 -0.25
N VAL A 45 -11.81 -3.61 -0.80
CA VAL A 45 -13.26 -3.76 -1.05
C VAL A 45 -14.03 -3.77 0.27
N ALA A 46 -13.57 -4.52 1.27
CA ALA A 46 -14.23 -4.60 2.58
C ALA A 46 -14.30 -3.22 3.27
N LEU A 47 -13.18 -2.46 3.28
CA LEU A 47 -13.15 -1.12 3.84
C LEU A 47 -14.01 -0.15 3.03
N GLY A 48 -13.87 -0.15 1.70
CA GLY A 48 -14.63 0.73 0.82
C GLY A 48 -16.13 0.56 0.99
N LEU A 49 -16.63 -0.69 1.02
CA LEU A 49 -18.04 -1.00 1.25
C LEU A 49 -18.52 -0.54 2.63
N ALA A 50 -17.70 -0.71 3.67
CA ALA A 50 -18.03 -0.20 5.01
C ALA A 50 -18.13 1.33 5.02
N LEU A 51 -17.19 2.04 4.39
CA LEU A 51 -17.17 3.51 4.33
C LEU A 51 -18.32 4.11 3.53
N VAL A 52 -18.78 3.45 2.45
CA VAL A 52 -19.93 3.95 1.67
C VAL A 52 -21.28 3.62 2.35
N GLY A 53 -21.28 2.81 3.41
CA GLY A 53 -22.44 2.58 4.27
C GLY A 53 -23.17 1.26 4.00
N VAL A 54 -22.51 0.23 3.46
CA VAL A 54 -23.08 -1.13 3.36
C VAL A 54 -23.32 -1.73 4.75
N VAL A 55 -22.48 -1.33 5.72
CA VAL A 55 -22.73 -1.58 7.16
C VAL A 55 -22.91 -0.26 7.89
N PRO A 56 -23.68 -0.23 9.00
CA PRO A 56 -23.81 0.99 9.80
C PRO A 56 -22.45 1.53 10.25
N PHE A 57 -22.30 2.85 10.28
CA PHE A 57 -21.04 3.51 10.63
C PHE A 57 -20.48 3.11 12.00
N GLY A 58 -21.34 2.80 12.98
CA GLY A 58 -20.93 2.30 14.30
C GLY A 58 -20.34 0.89 14.30
N VAL A 59 -20.26 0.21 13.15
CA VAL A 59 -19.75 -1.16 12.99
C VAL A 59 -18.49 -1.16 12.12
N LEU A 60 -17.60 -0.18 12.28
CA LEU A 60 -16.32 -0.10 11.54
C LEU A 60 -15.39 -1.30 11.79
N GLY A 61 -15.65 -2.08 12.85
CA GLY A 61 -15.00 -3.36 13.08
C GLY A 61 -15.41 -4.47 12.11
N ALA A 62 -16.52 -4.34 11.37
CA ALA A 62 -17.01 -5.41 10.48
C ALA A 62 -15.97 -5.87 9.41
N PRO A 63 -15.17 -4.99 8.75
CA PRO A 63 -14.18 -5.42 7.80
C PRO A 63 -12.90 -5.99 8.44
N LEU A 64 -12.70 -5.87 9.76
CA LEU A 64 -11.43 -6.19 10.41
C LEU A 64 -11.02 -7.65 10.29
N ALA A 65 -11.95 -8.58 10.30
CA ALA A 65 -11.64 -10.00 10.12
C ALA A 65 -10.97 -10.26 8.76
N ILE A 66 -11.49 -9.64 7.69
CA ILE A 66 -10.92 -9.72 6.33
C ILE A 66 -9.58 -8.98 6.28
N ILE A 67 -9.54 -7.77 6.84
CA ILE A 67 -8.34 -6.92 6.83
C ILE A 67 -7.18 -7.61 7.56
N LEU A 68 -7.42 -8.14 8.74
CA LEU A 68 -6.38 -8.76 9.56
C LEU A 68 -5.94 -10.11 9.00
N ALA A 69 -6.90 -11.02 8.73
CA ALA A 69 -6.59 -12.41 8.41
C ALA A 69 -6.26 -12.63 6.92
N ALA A 70 -6.91 -11.92 6.00
CA ALA A 70 -6.66 -12.09 4.58
C ALA A 70 -5.71 -11.03 4.02
N THR A 71 -5.95 -9.75 4.32
CA THR A 71 -5.22 -8.66 3.68
C THR A 71 -3.84 -8.45 4.30
N ALA A 72 -3.77 -8.16 5.59
CA ALA A 72 -2.49 -7.88 6.25
C ALA A 72 -1.56 -9.09 6.18
N LEU A 73 -2.06 -10.27 6.57
CA LEU A 73 -1.26 -11.50 6.55
C LEU A 73 -0.86 -11.89 5.12
N GLY A 74 -1.78 -11.86 4.17
CA GLY A 74 -1.50 -12.20 2.77
C GLY A 74 -0.47 -11.26 2.13
N LEU A 75 -0.53 -9.95 2.41
CA LEU A 75 0.45 -8.98 1.93
C LEU A 75 1.83 -9.20 2.57
N LEU A 76 1.91 -9.48 3.88
CA LEU A 76 3.17 -9.75 4.55
C LEU A 76 3.82 -11.03 4.03
N LEU A 77 3.04 -12.10 3.80
CA LEU A 77 3.55 -13.33 3.18
C LEU A 77 4.01 -13.08 1.73
N SER A 78 3.27 -12.29 0.95
CA SER A 78 3.70 -11.87 -0.40
C SER A 78 4.98 -11.04 -0.38
N THR A 79 5.18 -10.21 0.66
CA THR A 79 6.41 -9.45 0.88
C THR A 79 7.62 -10.37 1.04
N ILE A 80 7.51 -11.38 1.90
CA ILE A 80 8.58 -12.35 2.15
C ILE A 80 8.88 -13.14 0.88
N TRP A 81 7.82 -13.57 0.17
CA TRP A 81 7.98 -14.28 -1.10
C TRP A 81 8.64 -13.41 -2.17
N ALA A 82 8.18 -12.17 -2.36
CA ALA A 82 8.78 -11.24 -3.32
C ALA A 82 10.26 -10.96 -3.02
N ALA A 83 10.61 -10.78 -1.73
CA ALA A 83 12.00 -10.62 -1.32
C ALA A 83 12.83 -11.87 -1.61
N ALA A 84 12.30 -13.06 -1.36
CA ALA A 84 12.98 -14.34 -1.62
C ALA A 84 13.27 -14.60 -3.10
N VAL A 85 12.43 -14.06 -4.01
CA VAL A 85 12.65 -14.15 -5.47
C VAL A 85 13.34 -12.92 -6.07
N GLY A 86 13.88 -12.01 -5.22
CA GLY A 86 14.67 -10.85 -5.66
C GLY A 86 13.85 -9.67 -6.18
N GLN A 87 12.52 -9.68 -6.02
CA GLN A 87 11.63 -8.60 -6.46
C GLN A 87 11.51 -7.50 -5.39
N SER A 88 12.60 -6.78 -5.13
CA SER A 88 12.69 -5.80 -4.02
C SER A 88 11.62 -4.70 -4.06
N ALA A 89 11.29 -4.17 -5.23
CA ALA A 89 10.26 -3.14 -5.37
C ALA A 89 8.85 -3.69 -5.03
N VAL A 90 8.53 -4.91 -5.48
CA VAL A 90 7.27 -5.60 -5.18
C VAL A 90 7.19 -5.91 -3.69
N ALA A 91 8.29 -6.40 -3.09
CA ALA A 91 8.39 -6.66 -1.67
C ALA A 91 8.17 -5.38 -0.85
N ALA A 92 8.78 -4.25 -1.23
CA ALA A 92 8.60 -2.98 -0.55
C ALA A 92 7.13 -2.52 -0.58
N VAL A 93 6.48 -2.57 -1.74
CA VAL A 93 5.08 -2.19 -1.90
C VAL A 93 4.17 -3.05 -1.02
N PHE A 94 4.27 -4.37 -1.11
CA PHE A 94 3.42 -5.25 -0.31
C PHE A 94 3.73 -5.15 1.19
N GLY A 95 4.99 -4.94 1.58
CA GLY A 95 5.39 -4.73 2.96
C GLY A 95 4.78 -3.46 3.55
N ILE A 96 4.84 -2.35 2.83
CA ILE A 96 4.23 -1.08 3.24
C ILE A 96 2.71 -1.24 3.41
N PHE A 97 2.02 -1.84 2.44
CA PHE A 97 0.58 -2.06 2.55
C PHE A 97 0.22 -3.12 3.61
N GLY A 98 0.99 -4.19 3.75
CA GLY A 98 0.77 -5.20 4.78
C GLY A 98 0.84 -4.61 6.19
N THR A 99 1.85 -3.78 6.44
CA THR A 99 2.01 -3.09 7.73
C THR A 99 0.98 -1.97 7.92
N PHE A 100 0.57 -1.27 6.85
CA PHE A 100 -0.55 -0.34 6.89
C PHE A 100 -1.84 -1.04 7.38
N TRP A 101 -2.25 -2.12 6.72
CA TRP A 101 -3.47 -2.84 7.06
C TRP A 101 -3.42 -3.47 8.44
N LEU A 102 -2.26 -4.03 8.83
CA LEU A 102 -2.06 -4.58 10.17
C LEU A 102 -2.20 -3.49 11.24
N SER A 103 -1.50 -2.36 11.04
CA SER A 103 -1.56 -1.23 12.00
C SER A 103 -2.95 -0.59 12.07
N TYR A 104 -3.70 -0.55 10.95
CA TYR A 104 -5.09 -0.13 10.93
C TYR A 104 -5.97 -1.05 11.79
N ALA A 105 -5.86 -2.37 11.60
CA ALA A 105 -6.63 -3.33 12.39
C ALA A 105 -6.29 -3.23 13.88
N VAL A 106 -5.00 -3.11 14.22
CA VAL A 106 -4.53 -2.93 15.60
C VAL A 106 -5.04 -1.61 16.19
N LEU A 107 -5.06 -0.52 15.42
CA LEU A 107 -5.61 0.76 15.87
C LEU A 107 -7.10 0.64 16.21
N VAL A 108 -7.92 0.09 15.30
CA VAL A 108 -9.37 -0.01 15.53
C VAL A 108 -9.66 -0.92 16.71
N LEU A 109 -9.07 -2.12 16.75
CA LEU A 109 -9.23 -3.03 17.90
C LEU A 109 -8.70 -2.43 19.20
N GLY A 110 -7.58 -1.72 19.13
CA GLY A 110 -6.98 -1.05 20.29
C GLY A 110 -7.86 0.06 20.87
N LEU A 111 -8.54 0.82 20.01
CA LEU A 111 -9.50 1.84 20.43
C LEU A 111 -10.78 1.20 21.00
N ASP A 112 -11.34 0.18 20.33
CA ASP A 112 -12.57 -0.49 20.75
C ASP A 112 -12.40 -1.23 22.08
N HIS A 113 -11.21 -1.82 22.34
CA HIS A 113 -10.93 -2.61 23.54
C HIS A 113 -10.03 -1.90 24.55
N ASN A 114 -9.71 -0.62 24.31
CA ASN A 114 -8.83 0.20 25.16
C ASN A 114 -7.45 -0.44 25.46
N TRP A 115 -6.84 -1.10 24.47
CA TRP A 115 -5.54 -1.78 24.65
C TRP A 115 -4.39 -0.84 24.99
N PHE A 116 -4.46 0.41 24.54
CA PHE A 116 -3.39 1.40 24.69
C PHE A 116 -3.70 2.44 25.77
N ALA A 117 -4.78 2.26 26.55
CA ALA A 117 -5.26 3.20 27.56
C ALA A 117 -5.41 4.64 26.99
N ILE A 118 -5.84 4.76 25.73
CA ILE A 118 -6.07 6.06 25.08
C ILE A 118 -7.38 6.64 25.62
N PRO A 119 -7.36 7.84 26.23
CA PRO A 119 -8.58 8.49 26.67
C PRO A 119 -9.54 8.73 25.49
N VAL A 120 -10.84 8.59 25.71
CA VAL A 120 -11.86 8.78 24.66
C VAL A 120 -11.72 10.13 23.96
N LEU A 121 -11.38 11.19 24.69
CA LEU A 121 -11.15 12.53 24.12
C LEU A 121 -9.92 12.60 23.21
N ALA A 122 -8.97 11.67 23.31
CA ALA A 122 -7.79 11.59 22.48
C ALA A 122 -7.97 10.66 21.27
N ALA A 123 -9.06 9.91 21.16
CA ALA A 123 -9.28 8.95 20.07
C ALA A 123 -9.26 9.61 18.70
N VAL A 124 -9.92 10.76 18.54
CA VAL A 124 -9.91 11.54 17.28
C VAL A 124 -8.49 11.94 16.87
N ALA A 125 -7.72 12.49 17.81
CA ALA A 125 -6.33 12.87 17.55
C ALA A 125 -5.46 11.68 17.19
N THR A 126 -5.70 10.52 17.79
CA THR A 126 -4.99 9.27 17.49
C THR A 126 -5.27 8.78 16.06
N VAL A 127 -6.53 8.83 15.63
CA VAL A 127 -6.90 8.47 14.24
C VAL A 127 -6.28 9.45 13.24
N ARG A 128 -6.28 10.75 13.54
CA ARG A 128 -5.62 11.77 12.69
C ARG A 128 -4.13 11.53 12.57
N LEU A 129 -3.46 11.24 13.67
CA LEU A 129 -2.03 10.90 13.68
C LEU A 129 -1.75 9.69 12.77
N PHE A 130 -2.55 8.64 12.88
CA PHE A 130 -2.45 7.46 12.03
C PHE A 130 -2.61 7.82 10.54
N LEU A 131 -3.69 8.51 10.19
CA LEU A 131 -3.99 8.87 8.80
C LEU A 131 -2.92 9.79 8.20
N LEU A 132 -2.44 10.78 8.95
CA LEU A 132 -1.38 11.68 8.51
C LEU A 132 -0.06 10.94 8.28
N THR A 133 0.32 10.07 9.22
CA THR A 133 1.54 9.26 9.10
C THR A 133 1.52 8.42 7.83
N TRP A 134 0.44 7.70 7.58
CA TRP A 134 0.32 6.85 6.40
C TRP A 134 0.14 7.66 5.10
N LEU A 135 -0.53 8.80 5.15
CA LEU A 135 -0.62 9.70 3.99
C LEU A 135 0.77 10.14 3.52
N ILE A 136 1.66 10.54 4.44
CA ILE A 136 3.04 10.92 4.11
C ILE A 136 3.76 9.75 3.43
N ILE A 137 3.71 8.54 4.01
CA ILE A 137 4.39 7.36 3.47
C ILE A 137 3.84 6.99 2.08
N ILE A 138 2.51 7.01 1.89
CA ILE A 138 1.90 6.64 0.62
C ILE A 138 2.15 7.71 -0.47
N VAL A 139 2.19 8.98 -0.11
CA VAL A 139 2.60 10.05 -1.07
C VAL A 139 4.04 9.83 -1.53
N LEU A 140 4.97 9.53 -0.61
CA LEU A 140 6.35 9.21 -0.98
C LEU A 140 6.43 7.97 -1.87
N LEU A 141 5.65 6.92 -1.56
CA LEU A 141 5.56 5.73 -2.40
C LEU A 141 4.98 6.06 -3.78
N THR A 142 3.95 6.91 -3.86
CA THR A 142 3.38 7.38 -5.14
C THR A 142 4.46 8.02 -6.01
N LEU A 143 5.26 8.92 -5.43
CA LEU A 143 6.37 9.57 -6.15
C LEU A 143 7.44 8.56 -6.60
N ALA A 144 7.75 7.56 -5.78
CA ALA A 144 8.71 6.51 -6.12
C ALA A 144 8.23 5.62 -7.29
N THR A 145 6.91 5.55 -7.54
CA THR A 145 6.34 4.72 -8.61
C THR A 145 6.16 5.42 -9.96
N LEU A 146 6.55 6.69 -10.09
CA LEU A 146 6.39 7.45 -11.34
C LEU A 146 7.14 6.83 -12.54
N ARG A 147 8.14 6.00 -12.29
CA ARG A 147 8.89 5.23 -13.31
C ARG A 147 8.30 3.84 -13.58
N LEU A 148 7.27 3.42 -12.85
CA LEU A 148 6.53 2.20 -13.11
C LEU A 148 5.41 2.45 -14.14
N PRO A 149 4.81 1.39 -14.71
CA PRO A 149 3.61 1.53 -15.53
C PRO A 149 2.53 2.34 -14.82
N SER A 150 1.87 3.24 -15.55
CA SER A 150 0.96 4.26 -14.99
C SER A 150 -0.19 3.67 -14.16
N ALA A 151 -0.62 2.44 -14.40
CA ALA A 151 -1.62 1.76 -13.59
C ALA A 151 -1.20 1.61 -12.12
N PHE A 152 0.08 1.36 -11.83
CA PHE A 152 0.59 1.30 -10.46
C PHE A 152 0.57 2.67 -9.79
N THR A 153 1.08 3.70 -10.47
CA THR A 153 1.05 5.07 -9.96
C THR A 153 -0.39 5.54 -9.69
N ALA A 154 -1.34 5.17 -10.56
CA ALA A 154 -2.75 5.49 -10.38
C ALA A 154 -3.33 4.88 -9.09
N VAL A 155 -3.02 3.62 -8.78
CA VAL A 155 -3.44 3.00 -7.51
C VAL A 155 -2.94 3.82 -6.33
N PHE A 156 -1.64 4.13 -6.26
CA PHE A 156 -1.06 4.82 -5.10
C PHE A 156 -1.52 6.28 -4.98
N ALA A 157 -1.72 6.97 -6.10
CA ALA A 157 -2.31 8.30 -6.12
C ALA A 157 -3.75 8.29 -5.58
N LEU A 158 -4.55 7.29 -5.97
CA LEU A 158 -5.91 7.12 -5.45
C LEU A 158 -5.91 6.73 -3.96
N VAL A 159 -4.97 5.90 -3.50
CA VAL A 159 -4.82 5.61 -2.07
C VAL A 159 -4.46 6.87 -1.29
N SER A 160 -3.53 7.70 -1.82
CA SER A 160 -3.19 9.00 -1.21
C SER A 160 -4.42 9.91 -1.12
N LEU A 161 -5.23 9.97 -2.19
CA LEU A 161 -6.48 10.74 -2.20
C LEU A 161 -7.50 10.21 -1.18
N ALA A 162 -7.66 8.88 -1.08
CA ALA A 162 -8.54 8.28 -0.09
C ALA A 162 -8.11 8.63 1.34
N LEU A 163 -6.82 8.48 1.67
CA LEU A 163 -6.28 8.83 2.98
C LEU A 163 -6.46 10.32 3.31
N LEU A 164 -6.27 11.21 2.32
CA LEU A 164 -6.53 12.64 2.47
C LEU A 164 -8.00 12.92 2.79
N LEU A 165 -8.93 12.32 2.05
CA LEU A 165 -10.37 12.50 2.28
C LEU A 165 -10.78 11.97 3.66
N LEU A 166 -10.23 10.82 4.09
CA LEU A 166 -10.47 10.29 5.42
C LEU A 166 -9.88 11.20 6.49
N LEU A 167 -8.66 11.72 6.31
CA LEU A 167 -8.06 12.69 7.24
C LEU A 167 -8.95 13.94 7.37
N LEU A 168 -9.39 14.52 6.25
CA LEU A 168 -10.29 15.67 6.25
C LEU A 168 -11.64 15.36 6.89
N ALA A 169 -12.15 14.13 6.77
CA ALA A 169 -13.37 13.70 7.46
C ALA A 169 -13.20 13.74 8.97
N TRP A 170 -12.05 13.32 9.48
CA TRP A 170 -11.72 13.34 10.91
C TRP A 170 -11.30 14.73 11.41
N GLU A 171 -10.84 15.64 10.52
CA GLU A 171 -10.67 17.06 10.87
C GLU A 171 -12.01 17.77 11.05
N GLN A 172 -13.04 17.39 10.29
CA GLN A 172 -14.39 17.94 10.37
C GLN A 172 -15.29 17.09 11.28
N THR A 173 -14.84 16.86 12.52
CA THR A 173 -15.65 16.13 13.52
C THR A 173 -16.68 17.05 14.14
N SER A 174 -17.85 16.48 14.45
CA SER A 174 -18.85 17.13 15.31
C SER A 174 -18.32 17.33 16.74
N PRO A 175 -18.97 18.14 17.59
CA PRO A 175 -18.63 18.26 19.00
C PRO A 175 -18.64 16.91 19.76
N LEU A 176 -19.36 15.91 19.24
CA LEU A 176 -19.41 14.54 19.77
C LEU A 176 -18.29 13.63 19.23
N GLY A 177 -17.33 14.15 18.47
CA GLY A 177 -16.23 13.37 17.91
C GLY A 177 -16.61 12.51 16.69
N VAL A 178 -17.79 12.75 16.08
CA VAL A 178 -18.24 12.02 14.90
C VAL A 178 -17.67 12.68 13.63
N PRO A 179 -16.92 11.95 12.79
CA PRO A 179 -16.32 12.51 11.58
C PRO A 179 -17.36 12.81 10.50
N SER A 180 -17.01 13.65 9.52
CA SER A 180 -17.86 14.02 8.40
C SER A 180 -18.27 12.79 7.57
N SER A 181 -19.55 12.43 7.61
CA SER A 181 -20.07 11.26 6.89
C SER A 181 -19.98 11.40 5.36
N SER A 182 -20.09 12.61 4.81
CA SER A 182 -19.96 12.87 3.38
C SER A 182 -18.53 12.64 2.88
N LEU A 183 -17.53 13.11 3.63
CA LEU A 183 -16.13 12.89 3.31
C LEU A 183 -15.70 11.42 3.50
N LEU A 184 -16.23 10.74 4.52
CA LEU A 184 -16.00 9.29 4.68
C LEU A 184 -16.54 8.51 3.49
N LYS A 185 -17.76 8.80 3.04
CA LYS A 185 -18.35 8.16 1.85
C LYS A 185 -17.56 8.49 0.58
N ALA A 186 -17.13 9.74 0.39
CA ALA A 186 -16.29 10.13 -0.72
C ALA A 186 -14.96 9.34 -0.71
N GLY A 187 -14.30 9.24 0.45
CA GLY A 187 -13.12 8.40 0.62
C GLY A 187 -13.40 6.93 0.30
N GLY A 188 -14.52 6.40 0.77
CA GLY A 188 -14.96 5.01 0.48
C GLY A 188 -15.14 4.75 -1.01
N TRP A 189 -15.72 5.67 -1.76
CA TRP A 189 -15.83 5.55 -3.22
C TRP A 189 -14.46 5.56 -3.90
N VAL A 190 -13.53 6.41 -3.45
CA VAL A 190 -12.16 6.41 -3.97
C VAL A 190 -11.46 5.09 -3.65
N VAL A 191 -11.69 4.52 -2.46
CA VAL A 191 -11.19 3.17 -2.09
C VAL A 191 -11.71 2.12 -3.07
N LEU A 192 -12.98 2.13 -3.42
CA LEU A 192 -13.55 1.18 -4.38
C LEU A 192 -12.97 1.38 -5.79
N VAL A 193 -12.71 2.62 -6.19
CA VAL A 193 -12.07 2.92 -7.49
C VAL A 193 -10.65 2.36 -7.55
N PHE A 194 -9.81 2.60 -6.53
CA PHE A 194 -8.47 2.01 -6.56
C PHE A 194 -8.49 0.48 -6.41
N ALA A 195 -9.47 -0.09 -5.70
CA ALA A 195 -9.67 -1.53 -5.65
C ALA A 195 -9.99 -2.09 -7.04
N ALA A 196 -10.81 -1.39 -7.86
CA ALA A 196 -11.09 -1.79 -9.24
C ALA A 196 -9.82 -1.75 -10.13
N VAL A 197 -8.94 -0.74 -9.96
CA VAL A 197 -7.63 -0.74 -10.63
C VAL A 197 -6.77 -1.91 -10.13
N GLY A 198 -6.81 -2.22 -8.83
CA GLY A 198 -6.17 -3.40 -8.26
C GLY A 198 -6.67 -4.72 -8.90
N VAL A 199 -7.98 -4.85 -9.14
CA VAL A 199 -8.56 -5.99 -9.86
C VAL A 199 -7.99 -6.11 -11.28
N TYR A 200 -7.85 -4.99 -11.98
CA TYR A 200 -7.23 -4.97 -13.31
C TYR A 200 -5.77 -5.47 -13.27
N LEU A 201 -4.98 -4.98 -12.31
CA LEU A 201 -3.60 -5.43 -12.10
C LEU A 201 -3.52 -6.92 -11.75
N PHE A 202 -4.38 -7.38 -10.84
CA PHE A 202 -4.49 -8.80 -10.47
C PHE A 202 -4.81 -9.67 -11.68
N PHE A 203 -5.81 -9.27 -12.47
CA PHE A 203 -6.21 -10.03 -13.65
C PHE A 203 -5.08 -10.10 -14.69
N SER A 204 -4.33 -9.00 -14.87
CA SER A 204 -3.16 -8.98 -15.74
C SER A 204 -2.08 -9.98 -15.28
N ALA A 205 -1.74 -9.97 -13.99
CA ALA A 205 -0.74 -10.87 -13.42
C ALA A 205 -1.22 -12.34 -13.46
N ALA A 206 -2.49 -12.60 -13.12
CA ALA A 206 -3.08 -13.94 -13.14
C ALA A 206 -3.12 -14.54 -14.56
N GLN A 207 -3.46 -13.72 -15.56
CA GLN A 207 -3.41 -14.18 -16.96
C GLN A 207 -1.99 -14.57 -17.39
N ALA A 208 -1.00 -13.72 -17.08
CA ALA A 208 0.40 -14.04 -17.37
C ALA A 208 0.84 -15.32 -16.65
N GLY A 209 0.46 -15.49 -15.38
CA GLY A 209 0.78 -16.66 -14.57
C GLY A 209 0.14 -17.97 -15.06
N THR A 210 -0.97 -17.89 -15.81
CA THR A 210 -1.66 -19.05 -16.42
C THR A 210 -1.28 -19.28 -17.89
N GLY A 211 -0.24 -18.61 -18.39
CA GLY A 211 0.25 -18.75 -19.76
C GLY A 211 -0.46 -17.87 -20.79
N GLY A 212 -1.34 -16.98 -20.35
CA GLY A 212 -1.99 -15.99 -21.20
C GLY A 212 -1.13 -14.72 -21.38
N LYS A 213 -1.67 -13.74 -22.12
CA LYS A 213 -1.00 -12.47 -22.35
C LYS A 213 -1.35 -11.46 -21.25
N ALA A 214 -0.35 -10.83 -20.63
CA ALA A 214 -0.56 -9.73 -19.70
C ALA A 214 -1.32 -8.57 -20.35
N LEU A 215 -2.17 -7.89 -19.57
CA LEU A 215 -2.86 -6.68 -20.02
C LEU A 215 -1.94 -5.47 -20.08
N PRO A 216 -2.22 -4.45 -20.91
CA PRO A 216 -1.42 -3.25 -20.98
C PRO A 216 -1.57 -2.42 -19.70
N LEU A 217 -0.46 -2.10 -19.03
CA LEU A 217 -0.45 -1.36 -17.76
C LEU A 217 -0.16 0.14 -17.95
N GLY A 218 -0.08 0.60 -19.19
CA GLY A 218 0.23 1.98 -19.55
C GLY A 218 1.72 2.32 -19.48
N PRO A 219 2.14 3.44 -20.08
CA PRO A 219 3.54 3.89 -20.04
C PRO A 219 3.90 4.45 -18.66
N ALA A 220 5.19 4.48 -18.33
CA ALA A 220 5.70 5.21 -17.18
C ALA A 220 5.46 6.73 -17.34
N LEU A 221 5.18 7.45 -16.24
CA LEU A 221 4.96 8.90 -16.26
C LEU A 221 6.29 9.66 -16.30
N MET A 222 7.37 9.07 -15.80
CA MET A 222 8.73 9.60 -15.86
C MET A 222 9.66 8.57 -16.53
N LYS A 223 10.59 9.08 -17.33
CA LYS A 223 11.67 8.27 -17.92
C LYS A 223 12.84 8.14 -16.99
#